data_177c3ce5e3c32ebb25e8796b4b37623f
#
_entry.id   177c3ce5e3c32ebb25e8796b4b37623f
#
_cell.length_a   1.000
_cell.length_b   1.000
_cell.length_c   1.000
_cell.angle_alpha   90.00
_cell.angle_beta   90.00
_cell.angle_gamma   90.00
#
_symmetry.space_group_name_H-M   'P 1'
#
loop_
_entity.id
_entity.type
_entity.pdbx_description
1 polymer ?
#
loop_
_entity_poly.entity_id
_entity_poly.type
_entity_poly.pdbx_seq_one_letter_code
_entity_poly.pdbx_strand_id
1 'polypeptide(L)'
;MSYYFQVCSSESYQDKYMIFLLEHYNELNLPYPFSISLSFLASSVLMQKEAILCFNDEDEVVGAIGYICGTAENQYKDTHVAQIQIVFFVETYRRSRLFLESLQFLVQYISQLPEPIVELRFWVPVHLRLQRLLAKLAEKTATWDTAQGWIDEYHADFKEWQAYVMKFRNEAYFTS
;
A
#
# COMPACT_ATOMS: atom_id res chain seq x y z
N MET A 1 6.21 21.69 -1.75
CA MET A 1 5.85 20.79 -0.66
C MET A 1 6.73 19.57 -0.71
N SER A 2 7.38 19.27 0.37
CA SER A 2 8.13 18.04 0.51
C SER A 2 7.39 17.05 1.42
N TYR A 3 7.63 15.77 1.20
CA TYR A 3 7.09 14.68 1.99
C TYR A 3 8.23 13.77 2.39
N TYR A 4 8.10 13.12 3.52
CA TYR A 4 9.02 12.06 3.87
C TYR A 4 8.27 10.82 4.34
N PHE A 5 8.93 9.68 4.19
CA PHE A 5 8.37 8.37 4.51
C PHE A 5 9.15 7.75 5.64
N GLN A 6 8.43 7.16 6.58
CA GLN A 6 9.02 6.52 7.73
C GLN A 6 8.54 5.08 7.84
N VAL A 7 9.48 4.14 7.80
CA VAL A 7 9.19 2.75 8.11
C VAL A 7 8.91 2.63 9.60
N CYS A 8 7.81 1.97 9.97
CA CYS A 8 7.36 1.84 11.35
C CYS A 8 8.10 0.70 12.06
N SER A 9 9.39 0.93 12.35
CA SER A 9 10.26 -0.05 13.02
C SER A 9 10.38 0.15 14.53
N SER A 10 9.76 1.18 15.08
CA SER A 10 9.71 1.46 16.51
C SER A 10 8.27 1.43 17.01
N GLU A 11 8.09 1.18 18.30
CA GLU A 11 6.76 1.19 18.93
C GLU A 11 6.06 2.53 18.74
N SER A 12 6.78 3.64 18.85
CA SER A 12 6.24 4.99 18.64
C SER A 12 5.64 5.16 17.23
N TYR A 13 6.32 4.72 16.19
CA TYR A 13 5.80 4.81 14.83
C TYR A 13 4.69 3.81 14.55
N GLN A 14 4.74 2.64 15.16
CA GLN A 14 3.67 1.64 15.08
C GLN A 14 2.39 2.16 15.71
N ASP A 15 2.49 2.82 16.86
CA ASP A 15 1.36 3.49 17.50
C ASP A 15 0.77 4.58 16.59
N LYS A 16 1.60 5.43 16.02
CA LYS A 16 1.15 6.49 15.08
C LYS A 16 0.43 5.90 13.88
N TYR A 17 0.93 4.80 13.34
CA TYR A 17 0.29 4.11 12.21
C TYR A 17 -1.10 3.62 12.57
N MET A 18 -1.25 2.92 13.69
CA MET A 18 -2.54 2.40 14.12
C MET A 18 -3.51 3.52 14.47
N ILE A 19 -3.07 4.54 15.20
CA ILE A 19 -3.90 5.69 15.57
C ILE A 19 -4.40 6.40 14.31
N PHE A 20 -3.52 6.67 13.36
CA PHE A 20 -3.87 7.33 12.09
C PHE A 20 -4.95 6.54 11.34
N LEU A 21 -4.79 5.23 11.18
CA LEU A 21 -5.78 4.40 10.50
C LEU A 21 -7.10 4.31 11.24
N LEU A 22 -7.07 4.25 12.56
CA LEU A 22 -8.30 4.22 13.37
C LEU A 22 -9.05 5.55 13.33
N GLU A 23 -8.35 6.67 13.31
CA GLU A 23 -8.96 8.00 13.14
C GLU A 23 -9.67 8.14 11.79
N HIS A 24 -9.18 7.47 10.77
CA HIS A 24 -9.73 7.47 9.42
C HIS A 24 -10.48 6.17 9.07
N TYR A 25 -10.87 5.40 10.06
CA TYR A 25 -11.42 4.05 9.86
C TYR A 25 -12.59 4.01 8.88
N ASN A 26 -13.53 4.96 8.99
CA ASN A 26 -14.71 4.99 8.12
C ASN A 26 -14.35 5.27 6.65
N GLU A 27 -13.26 5.97 6.40
CA GLU A 27 -12.81 6.27 5.05
C GLU A 27 -12.08 5.10 4.39
N LEU A 28 -11.61 4.12 5.16
CA LEU A 28 -10.92 2.95 4.65
C LEU A 28 -11.86 1.99 3.90
N ASN A 29 -13.14 2.01 4.22
CA ASN A 29 -14.18 1.17 3.60
C ASN A 29 -13.81 -0.32 3.58
N LEU A 30 -13.26 -0.83 4.68
CA LEU A 30 -12.85 -2.22 4.78
C LEU A 30 -14.07 -3.15 4.73
N PRO A 31 -14.01 -4.25 3.96
CA PRO A 31 -15.17 -5.13 3.74
C PRO A 31 -15.38 -6.14 4.87
N TYR A 32 -14.88 -5.87 6.07
CA TYR A 32 -14.92 -6.77 7.22
C TYR A 32 -15.62 -6.14 8.40
N PRO A 33 -16.18 -6.95 9.34
CA PRO A 33 -16.58 -6.44 10.65
C PRO A 33 -15.42 -5.79 11.39
N PHE A 34 -15.72 -4.88 12.32
CA PHE A 34 -14.70 -4.06 13.00
C PHE A 34 -13.58 -4.90 13.63
N SER A 35 -13.92 -5.98 14.32
CA SER A 35 -12.91 -6.84 14.97
C SER A 35 -11.93 -7.48 13.99
N ILE A 36 -12.42 -7.89 12.82
CA ILE A 36 -11.59 -8.47 11.75
C ILE A 36 -10.78 -7.37 11.07
N SER A 37 -11.39 -6.21 10.82
CA SER A 37 -10.69 -5.04 10.28
C SER A 37 -9.54 -4.61 11.16
N LEU A 38 -9.73 -4.58 12.47
CA LEU A 38 -8.69 -4.24 13.43
C LEU A 38 -7.50 -5.19 13.33
N SER A 39 -7.77 -6.50 13.28
CA SER A 39 -6.74 -7.52 13.09
C SER A 39 -6.01 -7.36 11.75
N PHE A 40 -6.75 -7.08 10.69
CA PHE A 40 -6.21 -6.82 9.36
C PHE A 40 -5.26 -5.61 9.36
N LEU A 41 -5.66 -4.50 9.96
CA LEU A 41 -4.81 -3.30 10.06
C LEU A 41 -3.56 -3.54 10.90
N ALA A 42 -3.68 -4.32 11.97
CA ALA A 42 -2.56 -4.61 12.87
C ALA A 42 -1.53 -5.56 12.25
N SER A 43 -1.89 -6.35 11.24
CA SER A 43 -1.01 -7.39 10.68
C SER A 43 0.32 -6.84 10.19
N SER A 44 0.34 -5.72 9.47
CA SER A 44 1.57 -5.09 8.98
C SER A 44 2.49 -4.64 10.13
N VAL A 45 1.92 -4.16 11.22
CA VAL A 45 2.66 -3.73 12.41
C VAL A 45 3.24 -4.95 13.15
N LEU A 46 2.45 -6.01 13.29
CA LEU A 46 2.88 -7.23 13.96
C LEU A 46 4.03 -7.94 13.24
N MET A 47 4.08 -7.82 11.91
CA MET A 47 5.16 -8.40 11.10
C MET A 47 6.43 -7.56 11.09
N GLN A 48 6.42 -6.40 11.71
CA GLN A 48 7.51 -5.40 11.80
C GLN A 48 8.03 -4.90 10.44
N LYS A 49 8.29 -3.60 10.36
CA LYS A 49 8.86 -2.95 9.16
C LYS A 49 8.03 -3.10 7.87
N GLU A 50 6.77 -3.50 7.98
CA GLU A 50 5.87 -3.65 6.85
C GLU A 50 4.78 -2.58 6.83
N ALA A 51 4.89 -1.62 7.73
CA ALA A 51 4.05 -0.43 7.79
C ALA A 51 4.91 0.81 7.53
N ILE A 52 4.36 1.73 6.73
CA ILE A 52 5.05 2.95 6.32
C ILE A 52 4.10 4.12 6.54
N LEU A 53 4.60 5.17 7.17
CA LEU A 53 3.89 6.44 7.31
C LEU A 53 4.47 7.48 6.36
N CYS A 54 3.59 8.33 5.85
CA CYS A 54 3.96 9.51 5.09
C CYS A 54 3.67 10.77 5.91
N PHE A 55 4.63 11.67 5.95
CA PHE A 55 4.55 12.94 6.67
C PHE A 55 4.67 14.11 5.71
N ASN A 56 3.98 15.20 6.02
CA ASN A 56 4.14 16.47 5.31
C ASN A 56 5.26 17.33 5.92
N ASP A 57 5.43 18.56 5.44
CA ASP A 57 6.43 19.52 5.93
C ASP A 57 6.24 19.94 7.39
N GLU A 58 5.05 19.76 7.93
CA GLU A 58 4.69 20.12 9.30
C GLU A 58 4.77 18.93 10.26
N ASP A 59 5.38 17.83 9.82
CA ASP A 59 5.50 16.57 10.58
C ASP A 59 4.14 15.93 10.93
N GLU A 60 3.11 16.22 10.13
CA GLU A 60 1.81 15.60 10.28
C GLU A 60 1.73 14.33 9.43
N VAL A 61 1.09 13.28 9.96
CA VAL A 61 0.82 12.05 9.20
C VAL A 61 -0.28 12.33 8.19
N VAL A 62 0.02 12.16 6.92
CA VAL A 62 -0.91 12.41 5.80
C VAL A 62 -1.21 11.14 4.99
N GLY A 63 -0.50 10.06 5.23
CA GLY A 63 -0.72 8.80 4.53
C GLY A 63 -0.10 7.62 5.24
N ALA A 64 -0.58 6.43 4.87
CA ALA A 64 -0.09 5.17 5.40
C ALA A 64 -0.14 4.09 4.32
N ILE A 65 0.86 3.23 4.33
CA ILE A 65 0.94 2.04 3.48
C ILE A 65 1.24 0.85 4.38
N GLY A 66 0.50 -0.23 4.21
CA GLY A 66 0.77 -1.49 4.89
C GLY A 66 0.78 -2.65 3.90
N TYR A 67 1.73 -3.55 4.05
CA TYR A 67 1.79 -4.78 3.28
C TYR A 67 2.20 -5.94 4.18
N ILE A 68 1.98 -7.16 3.73
CA ILE A 68 2.49 -8.38 4.37
C ILE A 68 3.14 -9.27 3.31
N CYS A 69 4.07 -10.10 3.73
CA CYS A 69 4.69 -11.10 2.86
C CYS A 69 4.05 -12.47 3.09
N GLY A 70 3.78 -13.17 1.99
CA GLY A 70 3.10 -14.45 2.00
C GLY A 70 1.58 -14.33 1.92
N THR A 71 0.94 -15.45 1.58
CA THR A 71 -0.51 -15.54 1.45
C THR A 71 -1.10 -16.57 2.40
N ALA A 72 -2.32 -16.34 2.85
CA ALA A 72 -3.05 -17.26 3.73
C ALA A 72 -3.21 -18.66 3.09
N GLU A 73 -3.43 -18.70 1.78
CA GLU A 73 -3.56 -19.93 1.00
C GLU A 73 -2.35 -20.85 1.15
N ASN A 74 -1.17 -20.26 1.30
CA ASN A 74 0.11 -20.96 1.44
C ASN A 74 0.66 -20.88 2.86
N GLN A 75 -0.17 -20.58 3.85
CA GLN A 75 0.21 -20.47 5.25
C GLN A 75 1.36 -19.47 5.47
N TYR A 76 1.39 -18.41 4.67
CA TYR A 76 2.41 -17.34 4.69
C TYR A 76 3.84 -17.84 4.46
N LYS A 77 4.00 -18.99 3.80
CA LYS A 77 5.32 -19.55 3.44
C LYS A 77 5.85 -19.03 2.12
N ASP A 78 4.96 -18.51 1.27
CA ASP A 78 5.29 -17.93 -0.03
C ASP A 78 5.73 -16.46 0.12
N THR A 79 6.84 -16.24 0.83
CA THR A 79 7.32 -14.90 1.20
C THR A 79 7.83 -14.07 0.03
N HIS A 80 7.90 -14.64 -1.18
CA HIS A 80 8.18 -13.91 -2.42
C HIS A 80 6.97 -13.12 -2.94
N VAL A 81 5.80 -13.27 -2.32
CA VAL A 81 4.58 -12.52 -2.63
C VAL A 81 4.36 -11.46 -1.57
N ALA A 82 4.25 -10.20 -1.97
CA ALA A 82 3.85 -9.11 -1.08
C ALA A 82 2.41 -8.73 -1.36
N GLN A 83 1.58 -8.75 -0.32
CA GLN A 83 0.19 -8.32 -0.38
C GLN A 83 0.09 -6.90 0.18
N ILE A 84 -0.26 -5.95 -0.66
CA ILE A 84 -0.51 -4.57 -0.23
C ILE A 84 -1.91 -4.53 0.37
N GLN A 85 -1.99 -4.26 1.67
CA GLN A 85 -3.25 -4.26 2.41
C GLN A 85 -3.90 -2.90 2.48
N ILE A 86 -3.08 -1.86 2.69
CA ILE A 86 -3.54 -0.49 2.90
C ILE A 86 -2.67 0.43 2.07
N VAL A 87 -3.32 1.31 1.31
CA VAL A 87 -2.75 2.53 0.74
C VAL A 87 -3.78 3.62 0.98
N PHE A 88 -3.54 4.44 1.96
CA PHE A 88 -4.48 5.48 2.36
C PHE A 88 -3.79 6.82 2.51
N PHE A 89 -4.40 7.86 1.94
CA PHE A 89 -3.97 9.25 2.07
C PHE A 89 -5.16 10.12 2.47
N VAL A 90 -4.92 11.11 3.29
CA VAL A 90 -5.91 12.14 3.60
C VAL A 90 -6.38 12.80 2.30
N GLU A 91 -7.65 13.10 2.19
CA GLU A 91 -8.32 13.51 0.94
C GLU A 91 -7.59 14.61 0.17
N THR A 92 -7.10 15.64 0.87
CA THR A 92 -6.34 16.75 0.28
C THR A 92 -5.08 16.30 -0.46
N TYR A 93 -4.54 15.15 -0.14
CA TYR A 93 -3.29 14.61 -0.71
C TYR A 93 -3.50 13.51 -1.74
N ARG A 94 -4.72 13.01 -1.93
CA ARG A 94 -5.00 11.84 -2.81
C ARG A 94 -4.71 12.10 -4.29
N ARG A 95 -4.83 13.34 -4.74
CA ARG A 95 -4.62 13.73 -6.14
C ARG A 95 -3.29 14.42 -6.37
N SER A 96 -2.41 14.36 -5.40
CA SER A 96 -1.09 14.98 -5.46
C SER A 96 -0.03 14.01 -5.98
N ARG A 97 1.17 14.54 -6.20
CA ARG A 97 2.35 13.73 -6.52
C ARG A 97 2.70 12.74 -5.43
N LEU A 98 2.16 12.94 -4.24
CA LEU A 98 2.42 12.10 -3.07
C LEU A 98 2.09 10.63 -3.33
N PHE A 99 0.99 10.35 -4.02
CA PHE A 99 0.62 8.97 -4.34
C PHE A 99 1.72 8.27 -5.15
N LEU A 100 2.22 8.93 -6.19
CA LEU A 100 3.31 8.40 -7.00
C LEU A 100 4.61 8.27 -6.21
N GLU A 101 4.96 9.28 -5.43
CA GLU A 101 6.15 9.26 -4.57
C GLU A 101 6.08 8.12 -3.55
N SER A 102 4.91 7.86 -3.00
CA SER A 102 4.71 6.76 -2.06
C SER A 102 4.88 5.39 -2.72
N LEU A 103 4.39 5.22 -3.93
CA LEU A 103 4.61 3.98 -4.69
C LEU A 103 6.10 3.79 -5.01
N GLN A 104 6.79 4.86 -5.37
CA GLN A 104 8.24 4.81 -5.64
C GLN A 104 9.02 4.43 -4.39
N PHE A 105 8.68 5.02 -3.25
CA PHE A 105 9.28 4.63 -1.97
C PHE A 105 9.04 3.16 -1.65
N LEU A 106 7.79 2.72 -1.80
CA LEU A 106 7.41 1.34 -1.51
C LEU A 106 8.20 0.33 -2.36
N VAL A 107 8.28 0.54 -3.67
CA VAL A 107 9.02 -0.38 -4.54
C VAL A 107 10.52 -0.36 -4.27
N GLN A 108 11.10 0.79 -3.93
CA GLN A 108 12.50 0.87 -3.53
C GLN A 108 12.75 0.12 -2.23
N TYR A 109 11.89 0.31 -1.25
CA TYR A 109 11.99 -0.38 0.04
C TYR A 109 11.88 -1.90 -0.14
N ILE A 110 10.86 -2.36 -0.86
CA ILE A 110 10.64 -3.79 -1.11
C ILE A 110 11.82 -4.40 -1.89
N SER A 111 12.40 -3.67 -2.83
CA SER A 111 13.53 -4.17 -3.63
C SER A 111 14.80 -4.41 -2.80
N GLN A 112 14.87 -3.83 -1.61
CA GLN A 112 16.02 -3.96 -0.71
C GLN A 112 15.81 -4.99 0.41
N LEU A 113 14.67 -5.67 0.43
CA LEU A 113 14.40 -6.70 1.43
C LEU A 113 15.35 -7.88 1.26
N PRO A 114 15.75 -8.56 2.37
CA PRO A 114 16.65 -9.72 2.30
C PRO A 114 16.11 -10.86 1.42
N GLU A 115 14.80 -11.10 1.46
CA GLU A 115 14.14 -12.07 0.62
C GLU A 115 13.53 -11.35 -0.59
N PRO A 116 13.85 -11.77 -1.84
CA PRO A 116 13.36 -11.08 -3.02
C PRO A 116 11.86 -11.28 -3.19
N ILE A 117 11.16 -10.17 -3.47
CA ILE A 117 9.75 -10.16 -3.83
C ILE A 117 9.65 -10.30 -5.36
N VAL A 118 8.78 -11.19 -5.81
CA VAL A 118 8.54 -11.49 -7.23
C VAL A 118 7.18 -11.00 -7.67
N GLU A 119 6.18 -11.05 -6.78
CA GLU A 119 4.79 -10.74 -7.08
C GLU A 119 4.23 -9.75 -6.06
N LEU A 120 3.43 -8.80 -6.56
CA LEU A 120 2.58 -7.94 -5.74
C LEU A 120 1.12 -8.35 -5.91
N ARG A 121 0.37 -8.37 -4.82
CA ARG A 121 -1.09 -8.54 -4.84
C ARG A 121 -1.74 -7.35 -4.14
N PHE A 122 -2.86 -6.90 -4.69
CA PHE A 122 -3.63 -5.81 -4.11
C PHE A 122 -5.09 -5.88 -4.56
N TRP A 123 -5.94 -5.15 -3.85
CA TRP A 123 -7.39 -5.09 -4.10
C TRP A 123 -7.79 -3.66 -4.36
N VAL A 124 -8.65 -3.46 -5.35
CA VAL A 124 -9.10 -2.12 -5.76
C VAL A 124 -10.62 -2.14 -5.94
N PRO A 125 -11.35 -1.16 -5.40
CA PRO A 125 -12.77 -1.01 -5.70
C PRO A 125 -13.02 -0.86 -7.21
N VAL A 126 -14.02 -1.58 -7.71
CA VAL A 126 -14.31 -1.66 -9.16
C VAL A 126 -14.60 -0.29 -9.79
N HIS A 127 -15.17 0.64 -9.02
CA HIS A 127 -15.57 1.96 -9.53
C HIS A 127 -14.42 2.95 -9.73
N LEU A 128 -13.19 2.62 -9.34
CA LEU A 128 -12.06 3.53 -9.47
C LEU A 128 -11.57 3.66 -10.90
N ARG A 129 -11.11 4.87 -11.24
CA ARG A 129 -10.60 5.21 -12.59
C ARG A 129 -9.29 4.50 -12.95
N LEU A 130 -8.74 3.72 -12.02
CA LEU A 130 -7.45 3.07 -12.18
C LEU A 130 -7.49 1.80 -13.05
N GLN A 131 -8.66 1.33 -13.45
CA GLN A 131 -8.80 0.06 -14.18
C GLN A 131 -7.96 0.00 -15.46
N ARG A 132 -7.90 1.10 -16.22
CA ARG A 132 -7.12 1.15 -17.47
C ARG A 132 -5.61 1.06 -17.21
N LEU A 133 -5.16 1.72 -16.15
CA LEU A 133 -3.76 1.69 -15.74
C LEU A 133 -3.40 0.30 -15.23
N LEU A 134 -4.22 -0.24 -14.36
CA LEU A 134 -3.99 -1.55 -13.75
C LEU A 134 -4.02 -2.67 -14.78
N ALA A 135 -4.89 -2.57 -15.80
CA ALA A 135 -4.93 -3.56 -16.88
C ALA A 135 -3.62 -3.68 -17.67
N LYS A 136 -2.80 -2.61 -17.68
CA LYS A 136 -1.48 -2.62 -18.32
C LYS A 136 -0.38 -3.21 -17.44
N LEU A 137 -0.55 -3.19 -16.14
CA LEU A 137 0.51 -3.48 -15.16
C LEU A 137 0.26 -4.74 -14.35
N ALA A 138 -0.99 -5.19 -14.30
CA ALA A 138 -1.39 -6.27 -13.43
C ALA A 138 -2.48 -7.11 -14.07
N GLU A 139 -2.56 -8.36 -13.65
CA GLU A 139 -3.61 -9.28 -14.06
C GLU A 139 -4.74 -9.26 -13.02
N LYS A 140 -5.97 -9.03 -13.48
CA LYS A 140 -7.14 -9.18 -12.62
C LYS A 140 -7.45 -10.67 -12.47
N THR A 141 -7.33 -11.18 -11.25
CA THR A 141 -7.48 -12.61 -10.95
C THR A 141 -8.83 -12.98 -10.39
N ALA A 142 -9.53 -12.04 -9.75
CA ALA A 142 -10.83 -12.30 -9.15
C ALA A 142 -11.60 -10.98 -8.95
N THR A 143 -12.92 -11.12 -8.83
CA THR A 143 -13.81 -10.04 -8.43
C THR A 143 -14.67 -10.55 -7.27
N TRP A 144 -14.72 -9.79 -6.18
CA TRP A 144 -15.42 -10.16 -4.97
C TRP A 144 -16.56 -9.19 -4.68
N ASP A 145 -17.72 -9.71 -4.32
CA ASP A 145 -18.83 -8.91 -3.78
C ASP A 145 -18.63 -8.75 -2.28
N THR A 146 -18.61 -7.51 -1.82
CA THR A 146 -18.41 -7.18 -0.40
C THR A 146 -19.52 -6.27 0.10
N ALA A 147 -19.64 -6.13 1.42
CA ALA A 147 -20.57 -5.20 2.04
C ALA A 147 -20.34 -3.73 1.61
N GLN A 148 -19.15 -3.40 1.14
CA GLN A 148 -18.76 -2.06 0.67
C GLN A 148 -18.76 -1.94 -0.87
N GLY A 149 -19.30 -2.93 -1.58
CA GLY A 149 -19.35 -2.99 -3.03
C GLY A 149 -18.41 -4.04 -3.61
N TRP A 150 -18.23 -4.00 -4.94
CA TRP A 150 -17.37 -4.93 -5.64
C TRP A 150 -15.91 -4.48 -5.58
N ILE A 151 -15.01 -5.42 -5.34
CA ILE A 151 -13.57 -5.21 -5.38
C ILE A 151 -12.93 -6.18 -6.37
N ASP A 152 -11.91 -5.69 -7.07
CA ASP A 152 -11.08 -6.48 -7.97
C ASP A 152 -9.76 -6.83 -7.29
N GLU A 153 -9.35 -8.08 -7.40
CA GLU A 153 -8.04 -8.56 -6.98
C GLU A 153 -7.09 -8.55 -8.18
N TYR A 154 -5.88 -8.01 -7.98
CA TYR A 154 -4.85 -7.93 -8.99
C TYR A 154 -3.55 -8.59 -8.52
N HIS A 155 -2.90 -9.29 -9.46
CA HIS A 155 -1.55 -9.82 -9.29
C HIS A 155 -0.63 -9.14 -10.31
N ALA A 156 0.49 -8.62 -9.85
CA ALA A 156 1.45 -7.92 -10.70
C ALA A 156 2.85 -8.53 -10.54
N ASP A 157 3.59 -8.62 -11.65
CA ASP A 157 5.02 -8.91 -11.60
C ASP A 157 5.74 -7.73 -10.97
N PHE A 158 6.55 -7.99 -9.94
CA PHE A 158 7.20 -6.92 -9.18
C PHE A 158 8.18 -6.12 -10.03
N LYS A 159 8.97 -6.78 -10.88
CA LYS A 159 9.96 -6.08 -11.72
C LYS A 159 9.30 -5.18 -12.76
N GLU A 160 8.22 -5.64 -13.37
CA GLU A 160 7.46 -4.83 -14.32
C GLU A 160 6.81 -3.63 -13.63
N TRP A 161 6.24 -3.84 -12.46
CA TRP A 161 5.66 -2.77 -11.66
C TRP A 161 6.72 -1.74 -11.25
N GLN A 162 7.86 -2.21 -10.75
CA GLN A 162 8.98 -1.37 -10.36
C GLN A 162 9.48 -0.51 -11.53
N ALA A 163 9.70 -1.14 -12.68
CA ALA A 163 10.17 -0.43 -13.88
C ALA A 163 9.19 0.68 -14.30
N TYR A 164 7.91 0.40 -14.28
CA TYR A 164 6.89 1.39 -14.63
C TYR A 164 6.85 2.55 -13.63
N VAL A 165 6.80 2.26 -12.34
CA VAL A 165 6.72 3.28 -11.29
C VAL A 165 7.97 4.16 -11.29
N MET A 166 9.15 3.57 -11.45
CA MET A 166 10.42 4.30 -11.44
C MET A 166 10.65 5.12 -12.70
N LYS A 167 9.99 4.81 -13.81
CA LYS A 167 10.06 5.58 -15.04
C LYS A 167 9.65 7.05 -14.81
N PHE A 168 8.59 7.28 -14.07
CA PHE A 168 8.09 8.63 -13.78
C PHE A 168 9.03 9.44 -12.89
N ARG A 169 9.86 8.80 -12.10
CA ARG A 169 10.87 9.47 -11.28
C ARG A 169 11.88 10.22 -12.14
N ASN A 170 12.35 9.59 -13.20
CA ASN A 170 13.36 10.17 -14.10
C ASN A 170 12.80 11.36 -14.90
N GLU A 171 11.53 11.33 -15.23
CA GLU A 171 10.89 12.41 -16.02
C GLU A 171 10.46 13.59 -15.16
N ALA A 172 10.07 13.37 -13.90
CA ALA A 172 9.46 14.41 -13.06
C ALA A 172 10.45 15.17 -12.18
N TYR A 173 11.58 14.56 -11.79
CA TYR A 173 12.48 15.11 -10.77
C TYR A 173 13.75 15.72 -11.34
N PHE A 174 14.10 15.44 -12.58
CA PHE A 174 15.34 15.93 -13.19
C PHE A 174 15.13 17.04 -14.23
N THR A 175 13.89 17.44 -14.46
CA THR A 175 13.53 18.50 -15.41
C THR A 175 13.15 19.83 -14.75
N SER A 176 13.33 19.96 -13.47
CA SER A 176 13.09 21.23 -12.76
C SER A 176 14.38 21.87 -12.28
#